data_43c0512166540a1d48f7fb0e8a6ea47f
#
_entry.id   43c0512166540a1d48f7fb0e8a6ea47f
#
_cell.length_a   1.000
_cell.length_b   1.000
_cell.length_c   1.000
_cell.angle_alpha   90.00
_cell.angle_beta   90.00
_cell.angle_gamma   90.00
#
_symmetry.space_group_name_H-M   'P 1'
#
loop_
_entity.id
_entity.type
_entity.pdbx_description
1 polymer ?
#
loop_
_entity_poly.entity_id
_entity_poly.type
_entity_poly.pdbx_seq_one_letter_code
_entity_poly.pdbx_strand_id
1 'polypeptide(L)'
;MTEAALSAEAPAKPAWPAMSIAQAHALLTQPGSPLEMETLTIRGVEMRTWKNAPPSLRAVAEMGRAHGERIFLVHEDERVSFEAFFRAVAVFARRLAADGVVKGDRVAVIMRNLPEWPVAFYAAASLGAIVTPLNAWWTAPELEYGLTDSGSKVAIMDVERYERLAEILANCPALERVYVSRAGTLPADAKLAALEDVLGAPETWASLSDVGLPDVDVAPDDDATIFYTSGTTGKPKGALGTQRNINSNIMASACSAARAFLRRGEMPPAPDPTGPQRATLLSVPFFHATGCFAILNPSLAAGAKLAIMRRWDVVRAFELIERERITSAGGVPTIAWQLIEHPQRKDYDLSSLESVAYGGAPSAPELVRLITETFPKSQPGNGWGMTETSATATTHSAEDYEHRPDSCGPPVPVTDLKIMTVEGDRELAIGEVGELWCKGPQVVKGYWLKPEATAATFVDGWVKTGDLARLDEEGFCFIIDRAKDMLIRGGENIYCIEVENILYEHPSVMDAALVGIPHKTLGEEPGAVVTFRPGTSATEAELRAFVAARLAAFKVPVRVIIWPETLPRNANGKIVKTELRKLFIGEEVAA
;
A
#
# COMPACT_ATOMS: atom_id res chain seq x y z
N MET A 1 44.57 -20.45 45.35
CA MET A 1 44.59 -19.95 43.98
C MET A 1 43.14 -19.76 43.55
N THR A 2 42.67 -18.56 43.59
CA THR A 2 41.29 -18.19 43.23
C THR A 2 41.29 -17.70 41.79
N GLU A 3 40.68 -18.48 40.92
CA GLU A 3 40.39 -18.08 39.55
C GLU A 3 39.37 -16.93 39.56
N ALA A 4 39.80 -15.75 39.22
CA ALA A 4 38.96 -14.61 38.88
C ALA A 4 38.44 -14.83 37.46
N ALA A 5 37.15 -15.22 37.33
CA ALA A 5 36.46 -15.24 36.04
C ALA A 5 36.32 -13.80 35.55
N LEU A 6 37.05 -13.46 34.51
CA LEU A 6 36.84 -12.23 33.72
C LEU A 6 35.50 -12.38 33.01
N SER A 7 34.47 -11.75 33.54
CA SER A 7 33.24 -11.48 32.81
C SER A 7 33.58 -10.47 31.71
N ALA A 8 33.70 -10.93 30.48
CA ALA A 8 33.75 -10.03 29.33
C ALA A 8 32.40 -9.28 29.27
N GLU A 9 32.38 -8.01 29.66
CA GLU A 9 31.26 -7.13 29.39
C GLU A 9 31.00 -7.14 27.87
N ALA A 10 29.77 -7.41 27.49
CA ALA A 10 29.35 -7.27 26.10
C ALA A 10 29.65 -5.83 25.66
N PRO A 11 30.22 -5.62 24.44
CA PRO A 11 30.53 -4.28 23.97
C PRO A 11 29.28 -3.40 24.04
N ALA A 12 29.42 -2.20 24.60
CA ALA A 12 28.33 -1.23 24.69
C ALA A 12 27.74 -1.02 23.30
N LYS A 13 26.41 -1.11 23.18
CA LYS A 13 25.75 -0.82 21.90
C LYS A 13 26.14 0.59 21.46
N PRO A 14 26.48 0.78 20.16
CA PRO A 14 26.78 2.12 19.65
C PRO A 14 25.59 3.05 19.87
N ALA A 15 25.90 4.34 20.08
CA ALA A 15 24.85 5.36 20.19
C ALA A 15 24.03 5.37 18.88
N TRP A 16 22.72 5.43 19.02
CA TRP A 16 21.83 5.56 17.86
C TRP A 16 21.80 7.04 17.39
N PRO A 17 21.81 7.31 16.05
CA PRO A 17 22.08 6.36 14.99
C PRO A 17 23.60 6.07 14.85
N ALA A 18 23.96 4.80 14.61
CA ALA A 18 25.35 4.40 14.40
C ALA A 18 25.94 4.97 13.11
N MET A 19 25.10 5.26 12.11
CA MET A 19 25.47 5.91 10.85
C MET A 19 24.29 6.71 10.27
N SER A 20 24.59 7.70 9.41
CA SER A 20 23.57 8.48 8.71
C SER A 20 22.83 7.65 7.67
N ILE A 21 21.67 8.14 7.19
CA ILE A 21 20.93 7.53 6.08
C ILE A 21 21.82 7.41 4.84
N ALA A 22 22.56 8.47 4.50
CA ALA A 22 23.45 8.47 3.35
C ALA A 22 24.56 7.42 3.44
N GLN A 23 25.19 7.25 4.63
CA GLN A 23 26.20 6.22 4.86
C GLN A 23 25.60 4.81 4.75
N ALA A 24 24.42 4.56 5.34
CA ALA A 24 23.74 3.28 5.25
C ALA A 24 23.39 2.94 3.80
N HIS A 25 22.86 3.88 3.04
CA HIS A 25 22.55 3.71 1.63
C HIS A 25 23.83 3.43 0.82
N ALA A 26 24.90 4.20 0.99
CA ALA A 26 26.16 3.98 0.28
C ALA A 26 26.74 2.58 0.53
N LEU A 27 26.66 2.08 1.77
CA LEU A 27 27.12 0.74 2.11
C LEU A 27 26.26 -0.35 1.47
N LEU A 28 24.93 -0.18 1.48
CA LEU A 28 23.98 -1.17 0.93
C LEU A 28 24.05 -1.26 -0.60
N THR A 29 24.34 -0.15 -1.28
CA THR A 29 24.27 -0.05 -2.75
C THR A 29 25.63 -0.06 -3.43
N GLN A 30 26.70 -0.40 -2.71
CA GLN A 30 28.05 -0.49 -3.27
C GLN A 30 28.13 -1.52 -4.41
N PRO A 31 29.09 -1.37 -5.33
CA PRO A 31 29.31 -2.33 -6.42
C PRO A 31 29.47 -3.76 -5.88
N GLY A 32 28.80 -4.72 -6.50
CA GLY A 32 28.80 -6.13 -6.12
C GLY A 32 27.85 -6.50 -4.99
N SER A 33 27.15 -5.53 -4.38
CA SER A 33 26.12 -5.84 -3.38
C SER A 33 24.82 -6.34 -4.04
N PRO A 34 23.97 -7.07 -3.30
CA PRO A 34 22.65 -7.45 -3.81
C PRO A 34 21.77 -6.25 -4.19
N LEU A 35 21.99 -5.09 -3.56
CA LEU A 35 21.26 -3.84 -3.77
C LEU A 35 22.08 -2.85 -4.62
N GLU A 36 23.02 -3.32 -5.43
CA GLU A 36 23.78 -2.48 -6.35
C GLU A 36 22.86 -1.68 -7.26
N MET A 37 23.22 -0.40 -7.46
CA MET A 37 22.51 0.50 -8.38
C MET A 37 23.29 0.68 -9.67
N GLU A 38 22.55 1.00 -10.73
CA GLU A 38 23.06 1.48 -12.00
C GLU A 38 22.28 2.70 -12.45
N THR A 39 22.82 3.45 -13.40
CA THR A 39 22.14 4.58 -14.04
C THR A 39 21.72 4.19 -15.43
N LEU A 40 20.44 4.34 -15.73
CA LEU A 40 19.85 4.05 -17.04
C LEU A 40 19.06 5.25 -17.55
N THR A 41 19.01 5.38 -18.87
CA THR A 41 18.06 6.31 -19.53
C THR A 41 16.73 5.60 -19.74
N ILE A 42 15.73 5.97 -18.97
CA ILE A 42 14.38 5.40 -19.03
C ILE A 42 13.42 6.48 -19.55
N ARG A 43 12.75 6.21 -20.68
CA ARG A 43 11.85 7.17 -21.33
C ARG A 43 12.47 8.56 -21.55
N GLY A 44 13.77 8.59 -21.93
CA GLY A 44 14.51 9.82 -22.20
C GLY A 44 15.03 10.55 -20.95
N VAL A 45 14.82 10.00 -19.75
CA VAL A 45 15.28 10.57 -18.47
C VAL A 45 16.33 9.68 -17.86
N GLU A 46 17.48 10.24 -17.48
CA GLU A 46 18.50 9.55 -16.71
C GLU A 46 18.06 9.40 -15.26
N MET A 47 18.11 8.17 -14.74
CA MET A 47 17.76 7.87 -13.36
C MET A 47 18.49 6.66 -12.82
N ARG A 48 18.66 6.63 -11.49
CA ARG A 48 19.18 5.46 -10.78
C ARG A 48 18.15 4.34 -10.77
N THR A 49 18.60 3.11 -10.90
CA THR A 49 17.74 1.92 -10.82
C THR A 49 18.48 0.80 -10.12
N TRP A 50 17.75 -0.20 -9.66
CA TRP A 50 18.31 -1.39 -9.07
C TRP A 50 18.85 -2.33 -10.16
N LYS A 51 20.14 -2.60 -10.16
CA LYS A 51 20.80 -3.46 -11.14
C LYS A 51 20.32 -4.92 -11.07
N ASN A 52 20.04 -5.39 -9.85
CA ASN A 52 19.67 -6.78 -9.57
C ASN A 52 18.16 -6.98 -9.33
N ALA A 53 17.32 -6.00 -9.68
CA ALA A 53 15.88 -6.18 -9.59
C ALA A 53 15.41 -7.29 -10.54
N PRO A 54 14.41 -8.11 -10.15
CA PRO A 54 13.81 -9.07 -11.07
C PRO A 54 13.33 -8.34 -12.34
N PRO A 55 13.65 -8.85 -13.54
CA PRO A 55 13.34 -8.13 -14.79
C PRO A 55 11.83 -8.06 -15.08
N SER A 56 11.06 -9.00 -14.54
CA SER A 56 9.60 -9.09 -14.79
C SER A 56 8.88 -9.78 -13.64
N LEU A 57 7.55 -9.62 -13.58
CA LEU A 57 6.68 -10.36 -12.66
C LEU A 57 6.74 -11.88 -12.92
N ARG A 58 6.97 -12.29 -14.18
CA ARG A 58 7.27 -13.66 -14.52
C ARG A 58 8.49 -14.18 -13.73
N ALA A 59 9.59 -13.44 -13.74
CA ALA A 59 10.79 -13.80 -12.97
C ALA A 59 10.51 -13.85 -11.46
N VAL A 60 9.64 -12.99 -10.94
CA VAL A 60 9.19 -13.03 -9.53
C VAL A 60 8.44 -14.32 -9.22
N ALA A 61 7.55 -14.77 -10.12
CA ALA A 61 6.86 -16.06 -9.95
C ALA A 61 7.84 -17.25 -9.93
N GLU A 62 8.84 -17.24 -10.82
CA GLU A 62 9.90 -18.25 -10.87
C GLU A 62 10.79 -18.23 -9.61
N MET A 63 11.14 -17.05 -9.09
CA MET A 63 11.84 -16.90 -7.81
C MET A 63 10.99 -17.48 -6.66
N GLY A 64 9.69 -17.19 -6.64
CA GLY A 64 8.76 -17.73 -5.64
C GLY A 64 8.76 -19.27 -5.64
N ARG A 65 8.75 -19.90 -6.82
CA ARG A 65 8.81 -21.36 -6.95
C ARG A 65 10.01 -21.99 -6.21
N ALA A 66 11.15 -21.31 -6.14
CA ALA A 66 12.34 -21.80 -5.47
C ALA A 66 12.13 -22.08 -3.96
N HIS A 67 11.08 -21.54 -3.35
CA HIS A 67 10.72 -21.82 -1.95
C HIS A 67 9.97 -23.15 -1.76
N GLY A 68 9.62 -23.86 -2.85
CA GLY A 68 9.14 -25.25 -2.87
C GLY A 68 7.84 -25.46 -2.08
N GLU A 69 7.85 -26.44 -1.17
CA GLU A 69 6.66 -26.84 -0.42
C GLU A 69 6.37 -25.98 0.83
N ARG A 70 7.14 -24.92 1.08
CA ARG A 70 6.76 -23.95 2.13
C ARG A 70 5.42 -23.33 1.81
N ILE A 71 4.59 -23.07 2.83
CA ILE A 71 3.26 -22.48 2.62
C ILE A 71 3.41 -21.01 2.19
N PHE A 72 2.80 -20.66 1.07
CA PHE A 72 2.72 -19.29 0.58
C PHE A 72 1.42 -18.63 1.00
N LEU A 73 0.26 -19.21 0.65
CA LEU A 73 -1.05 -18.61 0.90
C LEU A 73 -1.83 -19.42 1.94
N VAL A 74 -2.42 -18.69 2.87
CA VAL A 74 -3.37 -19.20 3.85
C VAL A 74 -4.64 -18.38 3.74
N HIS A 75 -5.77 -19.02 3.47
CA HIS A 75 -7.09 -18.41 3.46
C HIS A 75 -8.06 -19.35 4.18
N GLU A 76 -8.58 -18.91 5.32
CA GLU A 76 -9.35 -19.77 6.21
C GLU A 76 -8.58 -21.09 6.51
N ASP A 77 -9.07 -22.23 6.02
CA ASP A 77 -8.43 -23.54 6.18
C ASP A 77 -7.65 -23.97 4.94
N GLU A 78 -7.74 -23.20 3.85
CA GLU A 78 -6.98 -23.43 2.61
C GLU A 78 -5.49 -23.15 2.82
N ARG A 79 -4.64 -24.03 2.32
CA ARG A 79 -3.17 -23.94 2.40
C ARG A 79 -2.57 -24.21 1.04
N VAL A 80 -1.83 -23.24 0.48
CA VAL A 80 -1.18 -23.36 -0.83
C VAL A 80 0.31 -23.18 -0.64
N SER A 81 1.11 -24.17 -1.07
CA SER A 81 2.57 -24.06 -1.11
C SER A 81 3.04 -23.16 -2.26
N PHE A 82 4.29 -22.70 -2.22
CA PHE A 82 4.88 -21.95 -3.34
C PHE A 82 4.88 -22.79 -4.63
N GLU A 83 5.19 -24.08 -4.55
CA GLU A 83 5.15 -24.98 -5.71
C GLU A 83 3.73 -25.14 -6.26
N ALA A 84 2.72 -25.36 -5.39
CA ALA A 84 1.32 -25.46 -5.79
C ALA A 84 0.82 -24.17 -6.43
N PHE A 85 1.18 -23.03 -5.86
CA PHE A 85 0.89 -21.72 -6.42
C PHE A 85 1.49 -21.56 -7.82
N PHE A 86 2.78 -21.89 -8.01
CA PHE A 86 3.43 -21.77 -9.31
C PHE A 86 2.76 -22.69 -10.37
N ARG A 87 2.39 -23.92 -10.00
CA ARG A 87 1.66 -24.82 -10.91
C ARG A 87 0.33 -24.24 -11.35
N ALA A 88 -0.44 -23.68 -10.41
CA ALA A 88 -1.69 -23.00 -10.72
C ALA A 88 -1.48 -21.80 -11.67
N VAL A 89 -0.46 -20.97 -11.40
CA VAL A 89 -0.06 -19.86 -12.28
C VAL A 89 0.28 -20.37 -13.70
N ALA A 90 1.09 -21.43 -13.81
CA ALA A 90 1.52 -21.94 -15.09
C ALA A 90 0.37 -22.56 -15.91
N VAL A 91 -0.49 -23.36 -15.25
CA VAL A 91 -1.67 -23.96 -15.89
C VAL A 91 -2.62 -22.87 -16.38
N PHE A 92 -2.88 -21.85 -15.55
CA PHE A 92 -3.78 -20.78 -15.94
C PHE A 92 -3.18 -19.84 -17.00
N ALA A 93 -1.88 -19.58 -16.97
CA ALA A 93 -1.20 -18.83 -18.02
C ALA A 93 -1.32 -19.53 -19.39
N ARG A 94 -1.15 -20.87 -19.44
CA ARG A 94 -1.36 -21.65 -20.66
C ARG A 94 -2.80 -21.62 -21.13
N ARG A 95 -3.75 -21.62 -20.20
CA ARG A 95 -5.18 -21.49 -20.55
C ARG A 95 -5.47 -20.11 -21.14
N LEU A 96 -4.98 -19.02 -20.55
CA LEU A 96 -5.15 -17.67 -21.10
C LEU A 96 -4.50 -17.54 -22.48
N ALA A 97 -3.33 -18.13 -22.69
CA ALA A 97 -2.69 -18.17 -24.01
C ALA A 97 -3.53 -18.96 -25.04
N ALA A 98 -4.14 -20.08 -24.64
CA ALA A 98 -5.05 -20.87 -25.51
C ALA A 98 -6.34 -20.09 -25.82
N ASP A 99 -6.80 -19.23 -24.96
CA ASP A 99 -7.92 -18.30 -25.19
C ASP A 99 -7.50 -17.07 -26.03
N GLY A 100 -6.25 -17.04 -26.52
CA GLY A 100 -5.74 -15.98 -27.41
C GLY A 100 -5.23 -14.73 -26.70
N VAL A 101 -4.95 -14.78 -25.40
CA VAL A 101 -4.30 -13.66 -24.70
C VAL A 101 -2.84 -13.60 -25.12
N VAL A 102 -2.42 -12.43 -25.57
CA VAL A 102 -1.04 -12.14 -26.00
C VAL A 102 -0.47 -10.95 -25.22
N LYS A 103 0.84 -10.74 -25.34
CA LYS A 103 1.55 -9.61 -24.74
C LYS A 103 0.88 -8.28 -25.12
N GLY A 104 0.59 -7.44 -24.12
CA GLY A 104 -0.09 -6.16 -24.27
C GLY A 104 -1.61 -6.21 -24.21
N ASP A 105 -2.25 -7.39 -24.25
CA ASP A 105 -3.69 -7.51 -23.97
C ASP A 105 -3.99 -7.16 -22.52
N ARG A 106 -5.17 -6.60 -22.23
CA ARG A 106 -5.58 -6.27 -20.87
C ARG A 106 -6.41 -7.41 -20.28
N VAL A 107 -6.02 -7.82 -19.07
CA VAL A 107 -6.70 -8.87 -18.30
C VAL A 107 -7.16 -8.27 -16.98
N ALA A 108 -8.47 -8.13 -16.81
CA ALA A 108 -9.05 -7.60 -15.58
C ALA A 108 -9.10 -8.67 -14.47
N VAL A 109 -8.74 -8.27 -13.24
CA VAL A 109 -8.92 -9.10 -12.03
C VAL A 109 -9.84 -8.36 -11.07
N ILE A 110 -11.04 -8.91 -10.83
CA ILE A 110 -12.13 -8.26 -10.11
C ILE A 110 -12.62 -9.17 -8.98
N MET A 111 -11.84 -9.31 -7.92
CA MET A 111 -12.24 -10.14 -6.78
C MET A 111 -11.66 -9.62 -5.48
N ARG A 112 -12.26 -10.06 -4.36
CA ARG A 112 -11.72 -9.86 -3.02
C ARG A 112 -10.41 -10.60 -2.84
N ASN A 113 -9.78 -10.44 -1.68
CA ASN A 113 -8.61 -11.21 -1.31
C ASN A 113 -8.97 -12.71 -1.21
N LEU A 114 -8.57 -13.46 -2.21
CA LEU A 114 -8.73 -14.90 -2.35
C LEU A 114 -7.43 -15.49 -2.91
N PRO A 115 -7.10 -16.76 -2.68
CA PRO A 115 -5.92 -17.41 -3.27
C PRO A 115 -5.86 -17.35 -4.80
N GLU A 116 -7.02 -17.30 -5.45
CA GLU A 116 -7.17 -17.22 -6.90
C GLU A 116 -6.73 -15.86 -7.47
N TRP A 117 -6.77 -14.79 -6.65
CA TRP A 117 -6.39 -13.45 -7.10
C TRP A 117 -4.92 -13.37 -7.54
N PRO A 118 -3.93 -13.75 -6.71
CA PRO A 118 -2.52 -13.74 -7.13
C PRO A 118 -2.23 -14.74 -8.26
N VAL A 119 -2.95 -15.86 -8.34
CA VAL A 119 -2.83 -16.79 -9.49
C VAL A 119 -3.23 -16.10 -10.77
N ALA A 120 -4.39 -15.44 -10.81
CA ALA A 120 -4.87 -14.69 -11.97
C ALA A 120 -3.90 -13.57 -12.37
N PHE A 121 -3.39 -12.83 -11.38
CA PHE A 121 -2.43 -11.74 -11.57
C PHE A 121 -1.14 -12.23 -12.23
N TYR A 122 -0.50 -13.23 -11.64
CA TYR A 122 0.79 -13.74 -12.15
C TYR A 122 0.65 -14.54 -13.44
N ALA A 123 -0.48 -15.25 -13.66
CA ALA A 123 -0.74 -15.95 -14.91
C ALA A 123 -0.80 -14.98 -16.09
N ALA A 124 -1.57 -13.89 -15.96
CA ALA A 124 -1.66 -12.87 -17.00
C ALA A 124 -0.33 -12.11 -17.18
N ALA A 125 0.32 -11.71 -16.08
CA ALA A 125 1.60 -11.00 -16.13
C ALA A 125 2.73 -11.84 -16.76
N SER A 126 2.69 -13.18 -16.59
CA SER A 126 3.66 -14.11 -17.20
C SER A 126 3.55 -14.19 -18.71
N LEU A 127 2.43 -13.79 -19.28
CA LEU A 127 2.22 -13.65 -20.73
C LEU A 127 2.60 -12.27 -21.26
N GLY A 128 3.08 -11.36 -20.40
CA GLY A 128 3.26 -9.96 -20.75
C GLY A 128 1.94 -9.22 -21.01
N ALA A 129 0.82 -9.78 -20.57
CA ALA A 129 -0.45 -9.08 -20.57
C ALA A 129 -0.45 -7.99 -19.50
N ILE A 130 -1.20 -6.92 -19.74
CA ILE A 130 -1.36 -5.80 -18.82
C ILE A 130 -2.47 -6.15 -17.85
N VAL A 131 -2.11 -6.50 -16.61
CA VAL A 131 -3.10 -6.83 -15.59
C VAL A 131 -3.81 -5.58 -15.12
N THR A 132 -5.13 -5.64 -15.10
CA THR A 132 -6.00 -4.51 -14.71
C THR A 132 -6.80 -4.90 -13.47
N PRO A 133 -6.24 -4.74 -12.26
CA PRO A 133 -6.99 -4.95 -11.03
C PRO A 133 -8.05 -3.88 -10.87
N LEU A 134 -9.32 -4.29 -10.84
CA LEU A 134 -10.42 -3.37 -10.56
C LEU A 134 -10.89 -3.50 -9.11
N ASN A 135 -11.30 -2.39 -8.54
CA ASN A 135 -11.76 -2.36 -7.16
C ASN A 135 -13.03 -3.21 -6.98
N ALA A 136 -12.90 -4.32 -6.25
CA ALA A 136 -14.00 -5.25 -6.00
C ALA A 136 -15.17 -4.66 -5.18
N TRP A 137 -15.04 -3.44 -4.67
CA TRP A 137 -16.10 -2.72 -3.96
C TRP A 137 -16.88 -1.76 -4.85
N TRP A 138 -16.41 -1.53 -6.07
CA TRP A 138 -17.09 -0.69 -7.03
C TRP A 138 -18.49 -1.21 -7.35
N THR A 139 -19.37 -0.27 -7.64
CA THR A 139 -20.71 -0.54 -8.17
C THR A 139 -20.64 -1.09 -9.60
N ALA A 140 -21.75 -1.63 -10.09
CA ALA A 140 -21.80 -2.14 -11.47
C ALA A 140 -21.40 -1.08 -12.52
N PRO A 141 -21.88 0.17 -12.50
CA PRO A 141 -21.44 1.21 -13.44
C PRO A 141 -19.97 1.57 -13.35
N GLU A 142 -19.38 1.55 -12.15
CA GLU A 142 -17.95 1.83 -11.98
C GLU A 142 -17.08 0.70 -12.53
N LEU A 143 -17.50 -0.56 -12.34
CA LEU A 143 -16.83 -1.74 -12.90
C LEU A 143 -16.97 -1.80 -14.43
N GLU A 144 -18.14 -1.46 -14.96
CA GLU A 144 -18.36 -1.29 -16.41
C GLU A 144 -17.40 -0.26 -17.00
N TYR A 145 -17.29 0.89 -16.33
CA TYR A 145 -16.32 1.92 -16.71
C TYR A 145 -14.89 1.36 -16.73
N GLY A 146 -14.46 0.67 -15.68
CA GLY A 146 -13.11 0.11 -15.57
C GLY A 146 -12.81 -0.92 -16.68
N LEU A 147 -13.75 -1.81 -16.99
CA LEU A 147 -13.64 -2.80 -18.06
C LEU A 147 -13.58 -2.14 -19.44
N THR A 148 -14.40 -1.13 -19.67
CA THR A 148 -14.49 -0.43 -20.96
C THR A 148 -13.31 0.50 -21.19
N ASP A 149 -12.93 1.32 -20.20
CA ASP A 149 -11.81 2.26 -20.29
C ASP A 149 -10.47 1.53 -20.46
N SER A 150 -10.26 0.40 -19.77
CA SER A 150 -9.08 -0.44 -19.97
C SER A 150 -9.11 -1.21 -21.30
N GLY A 151 -10.29 -1.48 -21.85
CA GLY A 151 -10.49 -2.37 -23.00
C GLY A 151 -10.06 -3.81 -22.67
N SER A 152 -10.42 -4.29 -21.48
CA SER A 152 -10.06 -5.63 -21.01
C SER A 152 -10.67 -6.71 -21.90
N LYS A 153 -9.82 -7.63 -22.37
CA LYS A 153 -10.19 -8.76 -23.24
C LYS A 153 -10.70 -9.95 -22.44
N VAL A 154 -10.09 -10.18 -21.28
CA VAL A 154 -10.48 -11.23 -20.33
C VAL A 154 -10.75 -10.60 -18.97
N ALA A 155 -11.75 -11.10 -18.26
CA ALA A 155 -12.00 -10.76 -16.86
C ALA A 155 -12.01 -12.03 -16.01
N ILE A 156 -11.35 -11.96 -14.84
CA ILE A 156 -11.34 -13.01 -13.83
C ILE A 156 -11.94 -12.40 -12.57
N MET A 157 -13.03 -12.98 -12.08
CA MET A 157 -13.79 -12.40 -10.98
C MET A 157 -14.35 -13.46 -10.04
N ASP A 158 -14.64 -13.09 -8.81
CA ASP A 158 -15.38 -13.96 -7.92
C ASP A 158 -16.89 -13.89 -8.19
N VAL A 159 -17.64 -14.86 -7.69
CA VAL A 159 -19.08 -14.99 -7.96
C VAL A 159 -19.89 -13.73 -7.59
N GLU A 160 -19.57 -13.07 -6.45
CA GLU A 160 -20.30 -11.86 -6.04
C GLU A 160 -20.10 -10.69 -7.04
N ARG A 161 -18.93 -10.60 -7.70
CA ARG A 161 -18.66 -9.57 -8.72
C ARG A 161 -19.30 -9.96 -10.05
N TYR A 162 -19.32 -11.25 -10.38
CA TYR A 162 -20.06 -11.75 -11.52
C TYR A 162 -21.57 -11.43 -11.39
N GLU A 163 -22.20 -11.77 -10.28
CA GLU A 163 -23.62 -11.47 -10.03
C GLU A 163 -23.93 -9.97 -10.17
N ARG A 164 -23.02 -9.11 -9.70
CA ARG A 164 -23.15 -7.65 -9.85
C ARG A 164 -23.06 -7.18 -11.30
N LEU A 165 -22.26 -7.86 -12.12
CA LEU A 165 -21.93 -7.46 -13.50
C LEU A 165 -22.74 -8.20 -14.57
N ALA A 166 -23.42 -9.29 -14.25
CA ALA A 166 -24.01 -10.22 -15.21
C ALA A 166 -24.89 -9.51 -16.26
N GLU A 167 -25.71 -8.54 -15.83
CA GLU A 167 -26.61 -7.81 -16.71
C GLU A 167 -25.89 -6.80 -17.63
N ILE A 168 -24.71 -6.33 -17.24
CA ILE A 168 -23.98 -5.26 -17.95
C ILE A 168 -22.75 -5.76 -18.71
N LEU A 169 -22.39 -7.04 -18.62
CA LEU A 169 -21.25 -7.60 -19.35
C LEU A 169 -21.38 -7.42 -20.86
N ALA A 170 -22.61 -7.40 -21.39
CA ALA A 170 -22.89 -7.14 -22.80
C ALA A 170 -22.45 -5.71 -23.24
N ASN A 171 -22.33 -4.76 -22.32
CA ASN A 171 -21.88 -3.41 -22.59
C ASN A 171 -20.33 -3.29 -22.71
N CYS A 172 -19.61 -4.38 -22.47
CA CYS A 172 -18.15 -4.42 -22.55
C CYS A 172 -17.72 -5.13 -23.85
N PRO A 173 -17.67 -4.46 -25.00
CA PRO A 173 -17.50 -5.09 -26.32
C PRO A 173 -16.14 -5.76 -26.52
N ALA A 174 -15.11 -5.28 -25.82
CA ALA A 174 -13.76 -5.87 -25.87
C ALA A 174 -13.65 -7.19 -25.09
N LEU A 175 -14.64 -7.50 -24.22
CA LEU A 175 -14.58 -8.65 -23.34
C LEU A 175 -14.97 -9.93 -24.09
N GLU A 176 -14.01 -10.82 -24.26
CA GLU A 176 -14.15 -12.08 -25.00
C GLU A 176 -14.37 -13.29 -24.08
N ARG A 177 -13.80 -13.25 -22.86
CA ARG A 177 -13.86 -14.36 -21.90
C ARG A 177 -13.98 -13.85 -20.46
N VAL A 178 -14.79 -14.55 -19.66
CA VAL A 178 -14.97 -14.29 -18.23
C VAL A 178 -14.76 -15.60 -17.46
N TYR A 179 -13.81 -15.59 -16.52
CA TYR A 179 -13.61 -16.67 -15.56
C TYR A 179 -14.23 -16.27 -14.22
N VAL A 180 -15.10 -17.11 -13.69
CA VAL A 180 -15.77 -16.87 -12.41
C VAL A 180 -15.25 -17.87 -11.39
N SER A 181 -14.63 -17.35 -10.33
CA SER A 181 -14.14 -18.14 -9.21
C SER A 181 -15.23 -18.34 -8.16
N ARG A 182 -15.23 -19.52 -7.57
CA ARG A 182 -16.16 -19.94 -6.50
C ARG A 182 -17.62 -19.85 -6.92
N ALA A 183 -17.84 -20.04 -8.21
CA ALA A 183 -19.18 -20.11 -8.77
C ALA A 183 -19.80 -21.49 -8.54
N GLY A 184 -21.08 -21.50 -8.25
CA GLY A 184 -21.87 -22.73 -8.39
C GLY A 184 -22.12 -23.02 -9.88
N THR A 185 -23.38 -23.18 -10.28
CA THR A 185 -23.74 -23.39 -11.70
C THR A 185 -23.77 -22.03 -12.42
N LEU A 186 -22.96 -21.87 -13.44
CA LEU A 186 -23.00 -20.71 -14.34
C LEU A 186 -24.05 -20.90 -15.47
N PRO A 187 -24.62 -19.80 -15.98
CA PRO A 187 -25.44 -19.85 -17.20
C PRO A 187 -24.64 -20.42 -18.38
N ALA A 188 -25.36 -21.05 -19.32
CA ALA A 188 -24.79 -21.54 -20.57
C ALA A 188 -24.48 -20.38 -21.51
N ASP A 189 -23.29 -19.83 -21.40
CA ASP A 189 -22.73 -18.75 -22.24
C ASP A 189 -21.31 -19.15 -22.64
N ALA A 190 -21.00 -19.08 -23.93
CA ALA A 190 -19.70 -19.44 -24.47
C ALA A 190 -18.55 -18.55 -23.93
N LYS A 191 -18.87 -17.35 -23.45
CA LYS A 191 -17.89 -16.44 -22.83
C LYS A 191 -17.58 -16.79 -21.36
N LEU A 192 -18.48 -17.48 -20.67
CA LEU A 192 -18.36 -17.81 -19.25
C LEU A 192 -17.64 -19.15 -19.04
N ALA A 193 -16.82 -19.23 -18.02
CA ALA A 193 -16.22 -20.46 -17.53
C ALA A 193 -16.01 -20.38 -16.01
N ALA A 194 -16.21 -21.49 -15.31
CA ALA A 194 -15.77 -21.58 -13.93
C ALA A 194 -14.23 -21.65 -13.88
N LEU A 195 -13.60 -20.91 -12.99
CA LEU A 195 -12.14 -20.96 -12.83
C LEU A 195 -11.71 -22.34 -12.33
N GLU A 196 -12.54 -22.97 -11.52
CA GLU A 196 -12.35 -24.32 -10.98
C GLU A 196 -12.32 -25.41 -12.05
N ASP A 197 -12.94 -25.20 -13.23
CA ASP A 197 -12.84 -26.14 -14.36
C ASP A 197 -11.41 -26.21 -14.92
N VAL A 198 -10.60 -25.18 -14.66
CA VAL A 198 -9.21 -25.10 -15.10
C VAL A 198 -8.23 -25.47 -13.98
N LEU A 199 -8.48 -24.99 -12.77
CA LEU A 199 -7.54 -25.06 -11.67
C LEU A 199 -7.94 -26.05 -10.56
N GLY A 200 -9.23 -26.42 -10.47
CA GLY A 200 -9.76 -27.04 -9.26
C GLY A 200 -9.78 -26.06 -8.07
N ALA A 201 -10.11 -26.58 -6.90
CA ALA A 201 -10.05 -25.84 -5.65
C ALA A 201 -8.59 -25.67 -5.17
N PRO A 202 -8.27 -24.60 -4.39
CA PRO A 202 -6.90 -24.29 -3.96
C PRO A 202 -6.16 -25.46 -3.32
N GLU A 203 -6.84 -26.32 -2.57
CA GLU A 203 -6.26 -27.50 -1.91
C GLU A 203 -5.78 -28.56 -2.91
N THR A 204 -6.28 -28.52 -4.14
CA THR A 204 -5.91 -29.48 -5.20
C THR A 204 -4.77 -29.01 -6.10
N TRP A 205 -4.32 -27.76 -5.99
CA TRP A 205 -3.32 -27.18 -6.89
C TRP A 205 -1.96 -27.89 -6.85
N ALA A 206 -1.62 -28.53 -5.74
CA ALA A 206 -0.41 -29.36 -5.66
C ALA A 206 -0.42 -30.55 -6.63
N SER A 207 -1.62 -31.01 -7.05
CA SER A 207 -1.79 -32.12 -8.01
C SER A 207 -1.83 -31.65 -9.46
N LEU A 208 -1.85 -30.34 -9.73
CA LEU A 208 -1.79 -29.83 -11.09
C LEU A 208 -0.49 -30.24 -11.80
N SER A 209 -0.59 -30.48 -13.09
CA SER A 209 0.58 -30.82 -13.90
C SER A 209 1.62 -29.70 -13.91
N ASP A 210 2.88 -30.06 -13.81
CA ASP A 210 4.00 -29.12 -13.99
C ASP A 210 4.23 -28.86 -15.48
N VAL A 211 3.51 -27.87 -16.01
CA VAL A 211 3.55 -27.53 -17.45
C VAL A 211 4.53 -26.38 -17.76
N GLY A 212 5.09 -25.75 -16.76
CA GLY A 212 5.92 -24.55 -16.90
C GLY A 212 5.16 -23.35 -17.49
N LEU A 213 5.73 -22.16 -17.35
CA LEU A 213 5.16 -20.95 -17.94
C LEU A 213 5.27 -20.98 -19.49
N PRO A 214 4.33 -20.36 -20.23
CA PRO A 214 4.48 -20.15 -21.68
C PRO A 214 5.78 -19.39 -22.00
N ASP A 215 6.37 -19.70 -23.15
CA ASP A 215 7.61 -19.01 -23.59
C ASP A 215 7.23 -17.65 -24.21
N VAL A 216 7.40 -16.59 -23.42
CA VAL A 216 7.13 -15.21 -23.80
C VAL A 216 8.24 -14.32 -23.27
N ASP A 217 8.81 -13.47 -24.14
CA ASP A 217 9.79 -12.47 -23.74
C ASP A 217 9.10 -11.27 -23.09
N VAL A 218 9.41 -11.03 -21.81
CA VAL A 218 8.88 -9.93 -21.01
C VAL A 218 10.03 -9.08 -20.47
N ALA A 219 10.17 -7.89 -21.04
CA ALA A 219 11.24 -6.95 -20.73
C ALA A 219 10.90 -6.04 -19.53
N PRO A 220 11.90 -5.47 -18.83
CA PRO A 220 11.67 -4.59 -17.67
C PRO A 220 10.79 -3.37 -17.95
N ASP A 221 10.85 -2.81 -19.13
CA ASP A 221 10.11 -1.60 -19.49
C ASP A 221 8.80 -1.88 -20.25
N ASP A 222 8.41 -3.16 -20.38
CA ASP A 222 7.08 -3.54 -20.89
C ASP A 222 5.98 -3.11 -19.92
N ASP A 223 4.83 -2.76 -20.48
CA ASP A 223 3.64 -2.45 -19.72
C ASP A 223 3.17 -3.69 -18.95
N ALA A 224 2.86 -3.51 -17.67
CA ALA A 224 2.56 -4.62 -16.77
C ALA A 224 1.18 -4.51 -16.12
N THR A 225 0.79 -3.30 -15.71
CA THR A 225 -0.45 -3.12 -14.95
C THR A 225 -1.13 -1.79 -15.24
N ILE A 226 -2.46 -1.77 -15.08
CA ILE A 226 -3.26 -0.54 -14.99
C ILE A 226 -3.99 -0.55 -13.65
N PHE A 227 -3.50 0.21 -12.67
CA PHE A 227 -4.17 0.39 -11.38
C PHE A 227 -4.97 1.70 -11.38
N TYR A 228 -6.27 1.62 -11.11
CA TYR A 228 -7.13 2.79 -11.09
C TYR A 228 -7.02 3.56 -9.79
N THR A 229 -6.76 4.87 -9.90
CA THR A 229 -6.74 5.78 -8.76
C THR A 229 -8.13 6.33 -8.51
N SER A 230 -8.49 6.51 -7.26
CA SER A 230 -9.68 7.27 -6.89
C SER A 230 -9.42 8.75 -7.14
N GLY A 231 -9.62 9.22 -8.36
CA GLY A 231 -9.53 10.64 -8.69
C GLY A 231 -10.50 11.45 -7.83
N THR A 232 -10.03 12.60 -7.35
CA THR A 232 -10.84 13.46 -6.46
C THR A 232 -11.78 14.39 -7.22
N THR A 233 -11.68 14.43 -8.55
CA THR A 233 -12.36 15.39 -9.42
C THR A 233 -12.90 14.72 -10.69
N GLY A 234 -13.44 13.49 -10.61
CA GLY A 234 -14.00 12.82 -11.78
C GLY A 234 -13.88 11.31 -11.76
N LYS A 235 -13.98 10.67 -12.94
CA LYS A 235 -13.82 9.23 -13.10
C LYS A 235 -12.40 8.79 -12.73
N PRO A 236 -12.22 7.59 -12.16
CA PRO A 236 -10.90 7.03 -11.86
C PRO A 236 -9.98 7.01 -13.08
N LYS A 237 -8.67 7.25 -12.87
CA LYS A 237 -7.64 7.18 -13.91
C LYS A 237 -6.80 5.93 -13.73
N GLY A 238 -6.54 5.19 -14.80
CA GLY A 238 -5.68 4.02 -14.77
C GLY A 238 -4.19 4.41 -14.83
N ALA A 239 -3.44 4.22 -13.77
CA ALA A 239 -1.98 4.41 -13.76
C ALA A 239 -1.30 3.23 -14.45
N LEU A 240 -0.57 3.51 -15.54
CA LEU A 240 0.10 2.50 -16.37
C LEU A 240 1.52 2.25 -15.86
N GLY A 241 1.69 1.13 -15.17
CA GLY A 241 2.97 0.68 -14.62
C GLY A 241 3.69 -0.32 -15.54
N THR A 242 5.03 -0.27 -15.52
CA THR A 242 5.90 -1.25 -16.19
C THR A 242 6.38 -2.33 -15.21
N GLN A 243 6.97 -3.41 -15.73
CA GLN A 243 7.59 -4.47 -14.93
C GLN A 243 8.64 -3.88 -13.97
N ARG A 244 9.49 -2.97 -14.46
CA ARG A 244 10.52 -2.25 -13.68
C ARG A 244 9.91 -1.44 -12.54
N ASN A 245 8.83 -0.70 -12.82
CA ASN A 245 8.20 0.13 -11.79
C ASN A 245 7.78 -0.71 -10.59
N ILE A 246 7.14 -1.84 -10.86
CA ILE A 246 6.58 -2.73 -9.83
C ILE A 246 7.68 -3.44 -9.06
N ASN A 247 8.66 -4.03 -9.77
CA ASN A 247 9.69 -4.85 -9.17
C ASN A 247 10.70 -4.03 -8.34
N SER A 248 10.79 -2.71 -8.56
CA SER A 248 11.54 -1.80 -7.69
C SER A 248 11.10 -1.87 -6.23
N ASN A 249 9.84 -2.19 -5.94
CA ASN A 249 9.34 -2.31 -4.56
C ASN A 249 9.97 -3.49 -3.80
N ILE A 250 10.30 -4.59 -4.49
CA ILE A 250 10.95 -5.75 -3.87
C ILE A 250 12.31 -5.32 -3.30
N MET A 251 13.09 -4.60 -4.11
CA MET A 251 14.40 -4.11 -3.71
C MET A 251 14.31 -3.01 -2.64
N ALA A 252 13.33 -2.12 -2.76
CA ALA A 252 13.05 -1.07 -1.78
C ALA A 252 12.74 -1.65 -0.40
N SER A 253 11.92 -2.70 -0.34
CA SER A 253 11.58 -3.40 0.92
C SER A 253 12.81 -4.04 1.55
N ALA A 254 13.64 -4.73 0.76
CA ALA A 254 14.89 -5.35 1.22
C ALA A 254 15.88 -4.29 1.72
N CYS A 255 16.02 -3.17 1.00
CA CYS A 255 16.88 -2.06 1.38
C CYS A 255 16.44 -1.42 2.71
N SER A 256 15.14 -1.19 2.88
CA SER A 256 14.58 -0.62 4.10
C SER A 256 14.86 -1.49 5.32
N ALA A 257 14.63 -2.81 5.20
CA ALA A 257 14.90 -3.75 6.26
C ALA A 257 16.40 -3.77 6.63
N ALA A 258 17.28 -3.82 5.63
CA ALA A 258 18.73 -3.82 5.84
C ALA A 258 19.23 -2.51 6.46
N ARG A 259 18.68 -1.36 6.04
CA ARG A 259 19.01 -0.04 6.59
C ARG A 259 18.75 0.04 8.09
N ALA A 260 17.62 -0.51 8.57
CA ALA A 260 17.29 -0.49 10.00
C ALA A 260 18.38 -1.18 10.85
N PHE A 261 18.97 -2.28 10.39
CA PHE A 261 20.10 -2.92 11.07
C PHE A 261 21.35 -2.02 11.10
N LEU A 262 21.72 -1.46 9.96
CA LEU A 262 22.89 -0.57 9.88
C LEU A 262 22.75 0.68 10.75
N ARG A 263 21.57 1.24 10.86
CA ARG A 263 21.27 2.38 11.73
C ARG A 263 21.48 2.06 13.22
N ARG A 264 21.31 0.78 13.61
CA ARG A 264 21.63 0.27 14.96
C ARG A 264 23.11 -0.11 15.14
N GLY A 265 23.92 -0.04 14.08
CA GLY A 265 25.31 -0.54 14.09
C GLY A 265 25.40 -2.06 13.97
N GLU A 266 24.35 -2.70 13.49
CA GLU A 266 24.27 -4.14 13.30
C GLU A 266 24.37 -4.47 11.79
N MET A 267 24.91 -5.64 11.46
CA MET A 267 24.86 -6.13 10.08
C MET A 267 23.55 -6.84 9.81
N PRO A 268 22.93 -6.61 8.65
CA PRO A 268 21.76 -7.38 8.26
C PRO A 268 22.06 -8.87 8.31
N PRO A 269 21.17 -9.71 8.88
CA PRO A 269 21.40 -11.15 8.93
C PRO A 269 21.43 -11.74 7.51
N ALA A 270 22.30 -12.72 7.30
CA ALA A 270 22.30 -13.48 6.06
C ALA A 270 20.94 -14.21 5.89
N PRO A 271 20.44 -14.38 4.66
CA PRO A 271 19.26 -15.19 4.41
C PRO A 271 19.44 -16.62 4.95
N ASP A 272 18.51 -17.06 5.78
CA ASP A 272 18.47 -18.43 6.29
C ASP A 272 17.26 -19.16 5.71
N PRO A 273 17.44 -19.99 4.65
CA PRO A 273 16.35 -20.73 4.04
C PRO A 273 15.78 -21.83 4.96
N THR A 274 16.50 -22.20 6.03
CA THR A 274 16.06 -23.22 7.00
C THR A 274 15.41 -22.63 8.25
N GLY A 275 15.51 -21.32 8.42
CA GLY A 275 14.95 -20.59 9.54
C GLY A 275 13.43 -20.54 9.56
N PRO A 276 12.85 -20.03 10.65
CA PRO A 276 11.41 -19.82 10.75
C PRO A 276 10.88 -18.98 9.59
N GLN A 277 9.77 -19.42 9.00
CA GLN A 277 9.15 -18.69 7.90
C GLN A 277 8.49 -17.41 8.42
N ARG A 278 8.85 -16.27 7.87
CA ARG A 278 8.12 -15.03 8.11
C ARG A 278 6.69 -15.16 7.59
N ALA A 279 5.77 -14.53 8.30
CA ALA A 279 4.35 -14.56 7.96
C ALA A 279 3.74 -13.17 8.07
N THR A 280 3.03 -12.76 7.04
CA THR A 280 2.38 -11.45 6.97
C THR A 280 0.86 -11.62 6.94
N LEU A 281 0.15 -10.83 7.75
CA LEU A 281 -1.29 -10.73 7.70
C LEU A 281 -1.67 -9.73 6.59
N LEU A 282 -2.32 -10.21 5.54
CA LEU A 282 -2.81 -9.37 4.46
C LEU A 282 -4.21 -8.84 4.80
N SER A 283 -4.26 -7.62 5.28
CA SER A 283 -5.48 -6.89 5.67
C SER A 283 -5.98 -5.91 4.60
N VAL A 284 -5.09 -5.51 3.70
CA VAL A 284 -5.40 -4.57 2.60
C VAL A 284 -5.71 -5.30 1.30
N PRO A 285 -6.54 -4.74 0.41
CA PRO A 285 -6.91 -5.41 -0.83
C PRO A 285 -5.75 -5.61 -1.80
N PHE A 286 -5.71 -6.75 -2.49
CA PHE A 286 -4.78 -7.01 -3.60
C PHE A 286 -4.97 -6.08 -4.80
N PHE A 287 -6.19 -5.63 -5.06
CA PHE A 287 -6.47 -4.67 -6.14
C PHE A 287 -5.99 -3.24 -5.84
N HIS A 288 -5.26 -3.06 -4.73
CA HIS A 288 -4.60 -1.82 -4.36
C HIS A 288 -3.08 -1.97 -4.44
N ALA A 289 -2.38 -0.93 -4.87
CA ALA A 289 -0.92 -0.96 -5.02
C ALA A 289 -0.19 -1.41 -3.73
N THR A 290 -0.66 -1.00 -2.56
CA THR A 290 -0.11 -1.45 -1.27
C THR A 290 -0.21 -2.96 -1.11
N GLY A 291 -1.39 -3.55 -1.33
CA GLY A 291 -1.58 -5.00 -1.17
C GLY A 291 -0.79 -5.80 -2.21
N CYS A 292 -0.78 -5.35 -3.46
CA CYS A 292 -0.12 -6.05 -4.55
C CYS A 292 1.39 -5.81 -4.57
N PHE A 293 1.83 -4.54 -4.60
CA PHE A 293 3.23 -4.22 -4.86
C PHE A 293 4.09 -4.16 -3.60
N ALA A 294 3.55 -3.67 -2.48
CA ALA A 294 4.32 -3.55 -1.25
C ALA A 294 4.22 -4.79 -0.35
N ILE A 295 3.23 -5.69 -0.56
CA ILE A 295 3.07 -6.88 0.28
C ILE A 295 3.19 -8.17 -0.54
N LEU A 296 2.35 -8.39 -1.58
CA LEU A 296 2.33 -9.65 -2.33
C LEU A 296 3.68 -9.95 -2.99
N ASN A 297 4.19 -9.02 -3.80
CA ASN A 297 5.42 -9.26 -4.57
C ASN A 297 6.65 -9.47 -3.69
N PRO A 298 6.92 -8.64 -2.66
CA PRO A 298 8.03 -8.88 -1.74
C PRO A 298 7.87 -10.19 -0.96
N SER A 299 6.65 -10.57 -0.56
CA SER A 299 6.40 -11.81 0.17
C SER A 299 6.67 -13.03 -0.71
N LEU A 300 6.24 -13.02 -1.97
CA LEU A 300 6.52 -14.10 -2.92
C LEU A 300 8.02 -14.25 -3.16
N ALA A 301 8.73 -13.14 -3.41
CA ALA A 301 10.16 -13.15 -3.66
C ALA A 301 10.97 -13.62 -2.44
N ALA A 302 10.57 -13.23 -1.23
CA ALA A 302 11.27 -13.54 0.02
C ALA A 302 10.88 -14.88 0.66
N GLY A 303 9.91 -15.62 0.12
CA GLY A 303 9.42 -16.87 0.71
C GLY A 303 8.59 -16.69 1.98
N ALA A 304 7.96 -15.54 2.15
CA ALA A 304 7.09 -15.27 3.30
C ALA A 304 5.68 -15.82 3.08
N LYS A 305 5.07 -16.34 4.15
CA LYS A 305 3.67 -16.78 4.16
C LYS A 305 2.74 -15.57 4.19
N LEU A 306 1.67 -15.58 3.41
CA LEU A 306 0.59 -14.60 3.46
C LEU A 306 -0.68 -15.24 4.03
N ALA A 307 -1.12 -14.77 5.19
CA ALA A 307 -2.46 -15.07 5.71
C ALA A 307 -3.43 -14.01 5.15
N ILE A 308 -4.37 -14.46 4.32
CA ILE A 308 -5.26 -13.61 3.55
C ILE A 308 -6.56 -13.42 4.30
N MET A 309 -6.98 -12.17 4.49
CA MET A 309 -8.30 -11.82 5.00
C MET A 309 -9.17 -11.29 3.84
N ARG A 310 -10.32 -11.95 3.62
CA ARG A 310 -11.30 -11.49 2.62
C ARG A 310 -11.97 -10.17 3.04
N ARG A 311 -12.20 -10.01 4.33
CA ARG A 311 -12.67 -8.79 4.98
C ARG A 311 -11.87 -8.59 6.26
N TRP A 312 -11.60 -7.35 6.58
CA TRP A 312 -11.00 -7.03 7.86
C TRP A 312 -12.00 -7.30 8.99
N ASP A 313 -11.56 -8.06 9.96
CA ASP A 313 -12.19 -8.29 11.26
C ASP A 313 -11.06 -8.45 12.29
N VAL A 314 -11.08 -7.64 13.33
CA VAL A 314 -9.96 -7.56 14.27
C VAL A 314 -9.83 -8.83 15.13
N VAL A 315 -10.95 -9.46 15.50
CA VAL A 315 -10.93 -10.71 16.29
C VAL A 315 -10.38 -11.84 15.43
N ARG A 316 -10.85 -11.94 14.19
CA ARG A 316 -10.30 -12.90 13.24
C ARG A 316 -8.81 -12.66 12.96
N ALA A 317 -8.37 -11.40 12.96
CA ALA A 317 -6.96 -11.07 12.84
C ALA A 317 -6.14 -11.63 14.01
N PHE A 318 -6.63 -11.53 15.26
CA PHE A 318 -5.97 -12.10 16.42
C PHE A 318 -5.86 -13.63 16.33
N GLU A 319 -6.94 -14.32 15.94
CA GLU A 319 -6.93 -15.77 15.70
C GLU A 319 -5.88 -16.17 14.67
N LEU A 320 -5.78 -15.42 13.56
CA LEU A 320 -4.79 -15.69 12.52
C LEU A 320 -3.37 -15.39 12.98
N ILE A 321 -3.15 -14.34 13.76
CA ILE A 321 -1.82 -13.99 14.30
C ILE A 321 -1.33 -15.13 15.19
N GLU A 322 -2.16 -15.62 16.09
CA GLU A 322 -1.82 -16.73 16.98
C GLU A 322 -1.62 -18.04 16.22
N ARG A 323 -2.62 -18.45 15.42
CA ARG A 323 -2.64 -19.73 14.70
C ARG A 323 -1.50 -19.85 13.69
N GLU A 324 -1.27 -18.80 12.91
CA GLU A 324 -0.30 -18.79 11.83
C GLU A 324 1.07 -18.25 12.23
N ARG A 325 1.24 -17.85 13.50
CA ARG A 325 2.48 -17.22 14.01
C ARG A 325 2.89 -16.04 13.13
N ILE A 326 1.95 -15.12 12.89
CA ILE A 326 2.18 -13.95 12.05
C ILE A 326 3.29 -13.08 12.65
N THR A 327 4.27 -12.73 11.83
CA THR A 327 5.40 -11.88 12.23
C THR A 327 5.21 -10.41 11.85
N SER A 328 4.37 -10.12 10.85
CA SER A 328 4.08 -8.75 10.41
C SER A 328 2.58 -8.55 10.21
N ALA A 329 2.01 -7.54 10.86
CA ALA A 329 0.62 -7.13 10.70
C ALA A 329 0.54 -5.61 10.47
N GLY A 330 -0.63 -5.13 10.01
CA GLY A 330 -0.85 -3.71 9.78
C GLY A 330 -1.66 -3.46 8.51
N GLY A 331 -1.33 -2.41 7.78
CA GLY A 331 -2.05 -2.01 6.56
C GLY A 331 -2.30 -0.51 6.49
N VAL A 332 -3.45 -0.03 6.96
CA VAL A 332 -3.72 1.40 7.18
C VAL A 332 -3.70 1.71 8.69
N PRO A 333 -3.47 2.97 9.10
CA PRO A 333 -3.36 3.33 10.53
C PRO A 333 -4.52 2.83 11.39
N THR A 334 -5.75 2.86 10.87
CA THR A 334 -6.94 2.38 11.59
C THR A 334 -6.83 0.89 11.99
N ILE A 335 -6.20 0.07 11.18
CA ILE A 335 -5.97 -1.35 11.50
C ILE A 335 -5.03 -1.48 12.69
N ALA A 336 -3.94 -0.72 12.70
CA ALA A 336 -3.01 -0.71 13.84
C ALA A 336 -3.70 -0.23 15.13
N TRP A 337 -4.53 0.81 15.07
CA TRP A 337 -5.36 1.25 16.20
C TRP A 337 -6.25 0.14 16.73
N GLN A 338 -6.97 -0.58 15.85
CA GLN A 338 -7.85 -1.67 16.26
C GLN A 338 -7.10 -2.84 16.88
N LEU A 339 -5.92 -3.19 16.36
CA LEU A 339 -5.05 -4.21 16.96
C LEU A 339 -4.60 -3.84 18.38
N ILE A 340 -4.38 -2.55 18.66
CA ILE A 340 -3.94 -2.06 19.96
C ILE A 340 -5.09 -1.98 20.96
N GLU A 341 -6.21 -1.39 20.57
CA GLU A 341 -7.27 -0.96 21.48
C GLU A 341 -8.36 -2.00 21.72
N HIS A 342 -8.47 -3.03 20.86
CA HIS A 342 -9.55 -4.01 21.00
C HIS A 342 -9.45 -4.80 22.30
N PRO A 343 -10.53 -4.88 23.11
CA PRO A 343 -10.47 -5.48 24.44
C PRO A 343 -10.07 -6.96 24.45
N GLN A 344 -10.50 -7.74 23.46
CA GLN A 344 -10.16 -9.17 23.33
C GLN A 344 -8.69 -9.42 22.91
N ARG A 345 -7.89 -8.39 22.65
CA ARG A 345 -6.46 -8.56 22.34
C ARG A 345 -5.71 -9.41 23.37
N LYS A 346 -6.13 -9.32 24.64
CA LYS A 346 -5.51 -10.02 25.77
C LYS A 346 -5.82 -11.52 25.81
N ASP A 347 -6.79 -11.96 25.03
CA ASP A 347 -7.25 -13.35 24.98
C ASP A 347 -6.42 -14.20 23.99
N TYR A 348 -5.50 -13.57 23.23
CA TYR A 348 -4.71 -14.22 22.17
C TYR A 348 -3.20 -14.04 22.38
N ASP A 349 -2.42 -15.04 21.94
CA ASP A 349 -0.95 -14.96 21.89
C ASP A 349 -0.47 -14.21 20.63
N LEU A 350 -0.21 -12.92 20.79
CA LEU A 350 0.31 -12.06 19.72
C LEU A 350 1.84 -11.91 19.77
N SER A 351 2.54 -12.74 20.56
CA SER A 351 3.99 -12.62 20.81
C SER A 351 4.87 -12.91 19.60
N SER A 352 4.29 -13.43 18.51
CA SER A 352 4.98 -13.65 17.23
C SER A 352 5.17 -12.38 16.40
N LEU A 353 4.47 -11.29 16.73
CA LEU A 353 4.59 -10.04 15.98
C LEU A 353 5.97 -9.41 16.19
N GLU A 354 6.69 -9.25 15.09
CA GLU A 354 7.99 -8.56 14.98
C GLU A 354 7.83 -7.16 14.37
N SER A 355 6.73 -6.90 13.66
CA SER A 355 6.44 -5.61 13.04
C SER A 355 4.96 -5.30 13.00
N VAL A 356 4.63 -4.05 13.33
CA VAL A 356 3.32 -3.45 13.06
C VAL A 356 3.53 -2.26 12.14
N ALA A 357 3.24 -2.44 10.83
CA ALA A 357 3.53 -1.46 9.80
C ALA A 357 2.25 -0.99 9.10
N TYR A 358 2.20 0.29 8.75
CA TYR A 358 1.07 0.89 8.07
C TYR A 358 1.51 1.96 7.06
N GLY A 359 0.57 2.38 6.22
CA GLY A 359 0.82 3.40 5.19
C GLY A 359 -0.44 3.74 4.42
N GLY A 360 -0.29 4.57 3.38
CA GLY A 360 -1.40 4.94 2.49
C GLY A 360 -2.41 5.94 3.07
N ALA A 361 -2.27 6.33 4.34
CA ALA A 361 -3.03 7.40 4.99
C ALA A 361 -2.16 8.09 6.04
N PRO A 362 -2.46 9.34 6.43
CA PRO A 362 -1.81 10.02 7.54
C PRO A 362 -1.94 9.22 8.84
N SER A 363 -0.93 9.31 9.69
CA SER A 363 -0.89 8.64 10.99
C SER A 363 -0.43 9.60 12.07
N ALA A 364 -1.13 9.61 13.20
CA ALA A 364 -0.72 10.38 14.35
C ALA A 364 0.56 9.80 14.99
N PRO A 365 1.52 10.63 15.44
CA PRO A 365 2.72 10.19 16.15
C PRO A 365 2.44 9.32 17.38
N GLU A 366 1.30 9.52 18.03
CA GLU A 366 0.85 8.74 19.18
C GLU A 366 0.73 7.23 18.88
N LEU A 367 0.40 6.87 17.63
CA LEU A 367 0.29 5.47 17.24
C LEU A 367 1.63 4.72 17.35
N VAL A 368 2.75 5.39 17.05
CA VAL A 368 4.10 4.83 17.18
C VAL A 368 4.37 4.46 18.64
N ARG A 369 4.12 5.40 19.56
CA ARG A 369 4.29 5.19 21.00
C ARG A 369 3.47 4.00 21.50
N LEU A 370 2.20 3.94 21.11
CA LEU A 370 1.28 2.88 21.54
C LEU A 370 1.66 1.50 20.97
N ILE A 371 2.19 1.42 19.74
CA ILE A 371 2.72 0.16 19.19
C ILE A 371 3.86 -0.34 20.05
N THR A 372 4.85 0.51 20.35
CA THR A 372 6.02 0.15 21.15
C THR A 372 5.63 -0.31 22.58
N GLU A 373 4.67 0.39 23.20
CA GLU A 373 4.17 0.02 24.52
C GLU A 373 3.36 -1.28 24.51
N THR A 374 2.53 -1.48 23.48
CA THR A 374 1.62 -2.62 23.41
C THR A 374 2.30 -3.90 22.96
N PHE A 375 3.22 -3.78 22.01
CA PHE A 375 3.95 -4.89 21.40
C PHE A 375 5.47 -4.67 21.52
N PRO A 376 6.07 -4.84 22.71
CA PRO A 376 7.48 -4.46 22.97
C PRO A 376 8.52 -5.17 22.11
N LYS A 377 8.15 -6.26 21.42
CA LYS A 377 9.01 -6.99 20.48
C LYS A 377 8.80 -6.56 19.04
N SER A 378 7.77 -5.77 18.76
CA SER A 378 7.42 -5.35 17.42
C SER A 378 8.00 -3.98 17.11
N GLN A 379 8.54 -3.84 15.91
CA GLN A 379 9.01 -2.56 15.40
C GLN A 379 7.86 -1.82 14.69
N PRO A 380 7.62 -0.55 15.00
CA PRO A 380 6.70 0.26 14.24
C PRO A 380 7.27 0.53 12.84
N GLY A 381 6.40 0.60 11.85
CA GLY A 381 6.81 0.90 10.48
C GLY A 381 5.80 1.77 9.74
N ASN A 382 6.31 2.63 8.87
CA ASN A 382 5.50 3.47 8.00
C ASN A 382 6.17 3.60 6.63
N GLY A 383 5.39 4.01 5.64
CA GLY A 383 5.88 4.33 4.31
C GLY A 383 4.90 5.22 3.57
N TRP A 384 5.45 6.10 2.75
CA TRP A 384 4.66 6.91 1.85
C TRP A 384 4.87 6.48 0.40
N GLY A 385 3.80 6.60 -0.35
CA GLY A 385 3.74 6.38 -1.77
C GLY A 385 2.31 6.44 -2.28
N MET A 386 2.16 6.34 -3.58
CA MET A 386 0.88 6.43 -4.26
C MET A 386 0.84 5.42 -5.43
N THR A 387 -0.30 5.29 -6.07
CA THR A 387 -0.42 4.39 -7.24
C THR A 387 0.56 4.79 -8.35
N GLU A 388 0.77 6.09 -8.54
CA GLU A 388 1.66 6.66 -9.53
C GLU A 388 3.16 6.44 -9.22
N THR A 389 3.50 6.04 -7.98
CA THR A 389 4.84 5.58 -7.58
C THR A 389 4.89 4.07 -7.35
N SER A 390 3.95 3.31 -7.91
CA SER A 390 3.86 1.85 -7.74
C SER A 390 3.98 1.41 -6.27
N ALA A 391 3.30 2.06 -5.36
CA ALA A 391 3.28 1.96 -3.90
C ALA A 391 4.41 2.76 -3.21
N THR A 392 5.63 2.22 -3.06
CA THR A 392 6.62 2.73 -2.10
C THR A 392 7.60 3.74 -2.71
N ALA A 393 7.68 4.93 -2.14
CA ALA A 393 8.73 5.91 -2.45
C ALA A 393 9.62 6.22 -1.23
N THR A 394 9.03 6.28 -0.03
CA THR A 394 9.76 6.40 1.24
C THR A 394 9.43 5.26 2.18
N THR A 395 10.34 4.93 3.08
CA THR A 395 10.14 3.90 4.09
C THR A 395 10.73 4.33 5.42
N HIS A 396 10.02 4.02 6.49
CA HIS A 396 10.39 4.36 7.85
C HIS A 396 10.12 3.18 8.78
N SER A 397 11.04 2.81 9.64
CA SER A 397 10.86 1.68 10.54
C SER A 397 11.76 1.76 11.76
N ALA A 398 11.38 1.03 12.79
CA ALA A 398 12.12 0.84 14.02
C ALA A 398 12.51 2.17 14.69
N GLU A 399 13.72 2.26 15.21
CA GLU A 399 14.20 3.42 15.98
C GLU A 399 14.17 4.74 15.18
N ASP A 400 14.37 4.69 13.85
CA ASP A 400 14.20 5.89 13.01
C ASP A 400 12.79 6.44 13.14
N TYR A 401 11.79 5.55 13.16
CA TYR A 401 10.39 5.94 13.26
C TYR A 401 10.01 6.35 14.69
N GLU A 402 10.58 5.71 15.70
CA GLU A 402 10.39 6.12 17.10
C GLU A 402 10.90 7.54 17.39
N HIS A 403 12.02 7.92 16.74
CA HIS A 403 12.61 9.24 16.91
C HIS A 403 11.99 10.33 16.01
N ARG A 404 11.33 9.94 14.93
CA ARG A 404 10.65 10.86 13.99
C ARG A 404 9.24 10.35 13.66
N PRO A 405 8.34 10.28 14.65
CA PRO A 405 7.04 9.64 14.50
C PRO A 405 6.07 10.40 13.57
N ASP A 406 6.38 11.64 13.23
CA ASP A 406 5.65 12.49 12.28
C ASP A 406 6.17 12.39 10.84
N SER A 407 7.30 11.69 10.62
CA SER A 407 7.87 11.48 9.29
C SER A 407 7.31 10.23 8.61
N CYS A 408 7.24 10.22 7.29
CA CYS A 408 7.01 9.01 6.48
C CYS A 408 8.32 8.36 5.99
N GLY A 409 9.46 8.80 6.52
CA GLY A 409 10.78 8.24 6.26
C GLY A 409 11.56 8.88 5.11
N PRO A 410 12.82 8.49 4.95
CA PRO A 410 13.64 8.92 3.84
C PRO A 410 13.30 8.15 2.56
N PRO A 411 13.59 8.71 1.36
CA PRO A 411 13.46 8.00 0.10
C PRO A 411 14.35 6.76 0.08
N VAL A 412 13.94 5.76 -0.70
CA VAL A 412 14.85 4.64 -1.02
C VAL A 412 15.95 5.11 -1.99
N PRO A 413 17.14 4.48 -2.05
CA PRO A 413 18.31 5.01 -2.76
C PRO A 413 18.12 5.37 -4.24
N VAL A 414 17.18 4.72 -4.92
CA VAL A 414 16.85 4.96 -6.34
C VAL A 414 15.80 6.05 -6.55
N THR A 415 15.32 6.66 -5.48
CA THR A 415 14.25 7.66 -5.49
C THR A 415 14.81 9.04 -5.17
N ASP A 416 14.48 10.01 -5.99
CA ASP A 416 14.72 11.42 -5.72
C ASP A 416 13.42 12.08 -5.26
N LEU A 417 13.51 12.91 -4.23
CA LEU A 417 12.44 13.78 -3.76
C LEU A 417 12.89 15.23 -3.86
N LYS A 418 11.97 16.13 -4.18
CA LYS A 418 12.15 17.57 -4.06
C LYS A 418 10.86 18.25 -3.65
N ILE A 419 10.98 19.41 -3.04
CA ILE A 419 9.86 20.25 -2.66
C ILE A 419 9.78 21.43 -3.61
N MET A 420 8.65 21.62 -4.26
CA MET A 420 8.40 22.70 -5.20
C MET A 420 7.39 23.68 -4.63
N THR A 421 7.42 24.92 -5.08
CA THR A 421 6.27 25.83 -4.91
C THR A 421 5.00 25.17 -5.43
N VAL A 422 3.84 25.57 -4.95
CA VAL A 422 2.54 25.02 -5.41
C VAL A 422 2.33 25.29 -6.91
N GLU A 423 2.87 26.39 -7.42
CA GLU A 423 2.88 26.74 -8.85
C GLU A 423 3.81 25.83 -9.65
N GLY A 424 4.78 25.18 -8.99
CA GLY A 424 5.72 24.24 -9.60
C GLY A 424 6.84 24.92 -10.40
N ASP A 425 7.11 26.18 -10.16
CA ASP A 425 8.09 27.00 -10.91
C ASP A 425 9.47 27.06 -10.23
N ARG A 426 9.56 26.79 -8.92
CA ARG A 426 10.80 26.87 -8.14
C ARG A 426 10.91 25.75 -7.11
N GLU A 427 12.09 25.18 -6.97
CA GLU A 427 12.44 24.28 -5.88
C GLU A 427 12.67 25.06 -4.60
N LEU A 428 12.14 24.53 -3.49
CA LEU A 428 12.25 25.11 -2.14
C LEU A 428 13.44 24.53 -1.38
N ALA A 429 13.92 25.30 -0.40
CA ALA A 429 15.02 24.86 0.46
C ALA A 429 14.57 23.79 1.47
N ILE A 430 15.55 23.07 2.05
CA ILE A 430 15.32 22.12 3.14
C ILE A 430 14.56 22.82 4.28
N GLY A 431 13.52 22.18 4.78
CA GLY A 431 12.67 22.68 5.86
C GLY A 431 11.47 23.50 5.38
N GLU A 432 11.49 24.05 4.16
CA GLU A 432 10.35 24.77 3.61
C GLU A 432 9.24 23.79 3.18
N VAL A 433 7.99 24.22 3.29
CA VAL A 433 6.79 23.45 2.93
C VAL A 433 6.34 23.81 1.52
N GLY A 434 6.15 22.80 0.67
CA GLY A 434 5.62 22.95 -0.68
C GLY A 434 5.13 21.61 -1.23
N GLU A 435 4.84 21.55 -2.53
CA GLU A 435 4.41 20.33 -3.18
C GLU A 435 5.57 19.33 -3.32
N LEU A 436 5.34 18.12 -2.84
CA LEU A 436 6.29 17.01 -2.99
C LEU A 436 6.29 16.50 -4.42
N TRP A 437 7.46 16.45 -5.04
CA TRP A 437 7.67 15.78 -6.33
C TRP A 437 8.61 14.59 -6.14
N CYS A 438 8.30 13.50 -6.85
CA CYS A 438 9.04 12.24 -6.75
C CYS A 438 9.51 11.78 -8.13
N LYS A 439 10.78 11.33 -8.23
CA LYS A 439 11.36 10.72 -9.43
C LYS A 439 12.06 9.42 -9.06
N GLY A 440 11.97 8.42 -9.94
CA GLY A 440 12.66 7.14 -9.78
C GLY A 440 12.06 6.04 -10.64
N PRO A 441 12.68 4.85 -10.64
CA PRO A 441 12.27 3.74 -11.50
C PRO A 441 10.87 3.19 -11.14
N GLN A 442 10.35 3.47 -9.95
CA GLN A 442 9.01 3.09 -9.51
C GLN A 442 7.91 4.02 -10.05
N VAL A 443 8.24 5.18 -10.62
CA VAL A 443 7.25 6.12 -11.19
C VAL A 443 6.69 5.56 -12.48
N VAL A 444 5.35 5.44 -12.56
CA VAL A 444 4.62 4.87 -13.70
C VAL A 444 4.80 5.70 -14.99
N LYS A 445 4.42 5.13 -16.14
CA LYS A 445 4.53 5.80 -17.44
C LYS A 445 3.61 7.02 -17.57
N GLY A 446 2.48 7.00 -16.87
CA GLY A 446 1.42 7.99 -16.98
C GLY A 446 0.06 7.35 -16.77
N TYR A 447 -0.98 8.02 -17.22
CA TYR A 447 -2.35 7.53 -17.16
C TYR A 447 -2.78 6.91 -18.50
N TRP A 448 -3.36 5.71 -18.43
CA TRP A 448 -3.83 4.97 -19.59
C TRP A 448 -4.80 5.79 -20.43
N LEU A 449 -4.47 5.99 -21.71
CA LEU A 449 -5.26 6.76 -22.69
C LEU A 449 -5.68 8.16 -22.22
N LYS A 450 -4.91 8.79 -21.32
CA LYS A 450 -5.18 10.14 -20.81
C LYS A 450 -3.93 11.05 -20.98
N PRO A 451 -3.55 11.42 -22.22
CA PRO A 451 -2.31 12.15 -22.48
C PRO A 451 -2.25 13.53 -21.79
N GLU A 452 -3.37 14.26 -21.74
CA GLU A 452 -3.43 15.57 -21.08
C GLU A 452 -3.19 15.45 -19.56
N ALA A 453 -3.88 14.50 -18.90
CA ALA A 453 -3.68 14.26 -17.48
C ALA A 453 -2.25 13.75 -17.19
N THR A 454 -1.67 12.96 -18.10
CA THR A 454 -0.29 12.51 -18.01
C THR A 454 0.67 13.68 -18.08
N ALA A 455 0.56 14.54 -19.07
CA ALA A 455 1.42 15.73 -19.23
C ALA A 455 1.30 16.71 -18.06
N ALA A 456 0.11 16.85 -17.47
CA ALA A 456 -0.10 17.72 -16.31
C ALA A 456 0.54 17.18 -15.02
N THR A 457 0.65 15.85 -14.88
CA THR A 457 1.09 15.19 -13.64
C THR A 457 2.56 14.75 -13.71
N PHE A 458 3.03 14.29 -14.87
CA PHE A 458 4.38 13.75 -15.06
C PHE A 458 5.21 14.71 -15.93
N VAL A 459 6.25 15.31 -15.33
CA VAL A 459 7.09 16.32 -15.97
C VAL A 459 8.56 15.95 -15.80
N ASP A 460 9.30 15.74 -16.89
CA ASP A 460 10.74 15.43 -16.90
C ASP A 460 11.13 14.27 -15.96
N GLY A 461 10.30 13.22 -15.91
CA GLY A 461 10.50 12.04 -15.07
C GLY A 461 10.04 12.22 -13.61
N TRP A 462 9.59 13.41 -13.23
CA TRP A 462 8.99 13.69 -11.93
C TRP A 462 7.49 13.50 -11.96
N VAL A 463 6.93 12.94 -10.89
CA VAL A 463 5.49 12.95 -10.63
C VAL A 463 5.17 14.04 -9.61
N LYS A 464 4.21 14.90 -9.93
CA LYS A 464 3.58 15.86 -9.03
C LYS A 464 2.61 15.09 -8.16
N THR A 465 2.85 15.05 -6.86
CA THR A 465 2.10 14.15 -5.97
C THR A 465 0.79 14.74 -5.48
N GLY A 466 0.69 16.07 -5.45
CA GLY A 466 -0.41 16.79 -4.83
C GLY A 466 -0.38 16.72 -3.30
N ASP A 467 0.66 16.14 -2.70
CA ASP A 467 0.89 16.17 -1.26
C ASP A 467 1.84 17.33 -0.92
N LEU A 468 1.51 18.09 0.12
CA LEU A 468 2.38 19.11 0.70
C LEU A 468 3.31 18.46 1.70
N ALA A 469 4.61 18.75 1.59
CA ALA A 469 5.64 18.14 2.44
C ALA A 469 6.81 19.09 2.69
N ARG A 470 7.66 18.70 3.62
CA ARG A 470 9.01 19.24 3.80
C ARG A 470 10.02 18.11 3.95
N LEU A 471 11.27 18.38 3.67
CA LEU A 471 12.39 17.47 3.93
C LEU A 471 13.27 18.02 5.04
N ASP A 472 13.84 17.14 5.87
CA ASP A 472 14.90 17.54 6.82
C ASP A 472 16.30 17.36 6.23
N GLU A 473 17.33 17.71 7.00
CA GLU A 473 18.74 17.66 6.60
C GLU A 473 19.26 16.23 6.34
N GLU A 474 18.65 15.20 6.94
CA GLU A 474 18.94 13.78 6.67
C GLU A 474 18.10 13.20 5.51
N GLY A 475 17.21 14.00 4.92
CA GLY A 475 16.32 13.60 3.82
C GLY A 475 15.03 12.90 4.27
N PHE A 476 14.67 12.94 5.55
CA PHE A 476 13.37 12.45 5.99
C PHE A 476 12.25 13.34 5.47
N CYS A 477 11.22 12.70 4.94
CA CYS A 477 10.04 13.38 4.39
C CYS A 477 8.93 13.46 5.44
N PHE A 478 8.34 14.65 5.56
CA PHE A 478 7.22 14.93 6.45
C PHE A 478 6.04 15.39 5.61
N ILE A 479 5.00 14.57 5.53
CA ILE A 479 3.77 14.96 4.86
C ILE A 479 3.00 15.89 5.77
N ILE A 480 2.74 17.10 5.30
CA ILE A 480 2.06 18.16 6.05
C ILE A 480 0.56 18.12 5.79
N ASP A 481 0.14 17.99 4.52
CA ASP A 481 -1.26 17.85 4.12
C ASP A 481 -1.36 17.46 2.64
N ARG A 482 -2.58 17.41 2.12
CA ARG A 482 -2.84 17.43 0.69
C ARG A 482 -3.12 18.85 0.22
N ALA A 483 -2.53 19.25 -0.88
CA ALA A 483 -2.71 20.60 -1.42
C ALA A 483 -4.19 21.00 -1.59
N LYS A 484 -5.05 20.03 -1.94
CA LYS A 484 -6.50 20.21 -2.11
C LYS A 484 -7.33 20.13 -0.82
N ASP A 485 -6.77 19.57 0.27
CA ASP A 485 -7.45 19.39 1.55
C ASP A 485 -7.07 20.51 2.54
N MET A 486 -5.99 21.24 2.26
CA MET A 486 -5.58 22.43 3.00
C MET A 486 -6.67 23.51 2.91
N LEU A 487 -7.05 24.07 4.05
CA LEU A 487 -8.03 25.13 4.14
C LEU A 487 -7.36 26.51 4.06
N ILE A 488 -8.01 27.45 3.39
CA ILE A 488 -7.55 28.83 3.32
C ILE A 488 -8.54 29.72 4.07
N ARG A 489 -8.13 30.18 5.25
CA ARG A 489 -8.95 31.03 6.11
C ARG A 489 -8.38 32.46 6.19
N GLY A 490 -9.01 33.37 5.47
CA GLY A 490 -8.58 34.79 5.49
C GLY A 490 -7.14 35.01 5.00
N GLY A 491 -6.64 34.16 4.12
CA GLY A 491 -5.27 34.17 3.61
C GLY A 491 -4.28 33.30 4.41
N GLU A 492 -4.71 32.73 5.55
CA GLU A 492 -3.90 31.83 6.35
C GLU A 492 -4.16 30.37 5.97
N ASN A 493 -3.11 29.58 5.80
CA ASN A 493 -3.19 28.16 5.52
C ASN A 493 -3.44 27.36 6.81
N ILE A 494 -4.46 26.51 6.80
CA ILE A 494 -4.73 25.55 7.86
C ILE A 494 -4.52 24.15 7.29
N TYR A 495 -3.52 23.45 7.79
CA TYR A 495 -3.25 22.08 7.43
C TYR A 495 -4.15 21.15 8.26
N CYS A 496 -5.00 20.39 7.58
CA CYS A 496 -5.97 19.51 8.24
C CYS A 496 -5.27 18.50 9.16
N ILE A 497 -4.19 17.90 8.69
CA ILE A 497 -3.43 16.88 9.42
C ILE A 497 -2.88 17.44 10.75
N GLU A 498 -2.47 18.69 10.79
CA GLU A 498 -1.94 19.32 12.02
C GLU A 498 -3.01 19.36 13.12
N VAL A 499 -4.23 19.77 12.77
CA VAL A 499 -5.35 19.84 13.73
C VAL A 499 -5.84 18.44 14.10
N GLU A 500 -5.92 17.54 13.12
CA GLU A 500 -6.28 16.13 13.31
C GLU A 500 -5.32 15.44 14.29
N ASN A 501 -4.02 15.64 14.15
CA ASN A 501 -2.99 15.09 15.06
C ASN A 501 -3.21 15.57 16.50
N ILE A 502 -3.50 16.85 16.72
CA ILE A 502 -3.82 17.34 18.07
C ILE A 502 -5.09 16.71 18.62
N LEU A 503 -6.13 16.52 17.78
CA LEU A 503 -7.34 15.84 18.22
C LEU A 503 -7.07 14.37 18.61
N TYR A 504 -6.19 13.66 17.89
CA TYR A 504 -5.78 12.29 18.24
C TYR A 504 -5.04 12.18 19.58
N GLU A 505 -4.38 13.24 20.04
CA GLU A 505 -3.74 13.27 21.37
C GLU A 505 -4.78 13.33 22.52
N HIS A 506 -6.04 13.69 22.22
CA HIS A 506 -7.07 13.76 23.25
C HIS A 506 -7.47 12.35 23.73
N PRO A 507 -7.46 12.08 25.06
CA PRO A 507 -7.69 10.72 25.59
C PRO A 507 -8.98 10.05 25.11
N SER A 508 -10.02 10.82 24.84
CA SER A 508 -11.32 10.30 24.41
C SER A 508 -11.43 10.11 22.89
N VAL A 509 -10.57 10.71 22.07
CA VAL A 509 -10.71 10.70 20.61
C VAL A 509 -10.09 9.43 20.03
N MET A 510 -10.87 8.68 19.28
CA MET A 510 -10.44 7.51 18.52
C MET A 510 -10.10 7.88 17.06
N ASP A 511 -10.92 8.72 16.44
CA ASP A 511 -10.75 9.13 15.04
C ASP A 511 -11.18 10.58 14.85
N ALA A 512 -10.52 11.29 13.93
CA ALA A 512 -10.77 12.71 13.68
C ALA A 512 -10.57 13.06 12.20
N ALA A 513 -11.37 13.97 11.70
CA ALA A 513 -11.21 14.58 10.40
C ALA A 513 -11.53 16.07 10.45
N LEU A 514 -10.70 16.91 9.82
CA LEU A 514 -10.93 18.33 9.63
C LEU A 514 -11.41 18.60 8.21
N VAL A 515 -12.40 19.45 8.07
CA VAL A 515 -12.99 19.85 6.78
C VAL A 515 -13.21 21.35 6.73
N GLY A 516 -13.16 21.93 5.53
CA GLY A 516 -13.46 23.35 5.30
C GLY A 516 -14.95 23.60 5.26
N ILE A 517 -15.41 24.52 6.08
CA ILE A 517 -16.78 25.06 6.07
C ILE A 517 -16.74 26.37 5.28
N PRO A 518 -17.53 26.54 4.20
CA PRO A 518 -17.55 27.79 3.45
C PRO A 518 -17.91 28.98 4.34
N HIS A 519 -17.14 30.07 4.23
CA HIS A 519 -17.38 31.31 4.97
C HIS A 519 -17.36 32.51 4.02
N LYS A 520 -18.36 33.39 4.17
CA LYS A 520 -18.62 34.50 3.24
C LYS A 520 -17.44 35.45 3.00
N THR A 521 -16.63 35.71 4.02
CA THR A 521 -15.52 36.69 3.97
C THR A 521 -14.15 36.06 4.17
N LEU A 522 -14.06 34.89 4.81
CA LEU A 522 -12.79 34.25 5.13
C LEU A 522 -12.43 33.13 4.13
N GLY A 523 -13.31 32.82 3.19
CA GLY A 523 -13.19 31.68 2.31
C GLY A 523 -13.66 30.41 2.99
N GLU A 524 -12.88 29.86 3.91
CA GLU A 524 -13.24 28.68 4.70
C GLU A 524 -12.97 28.86 6.18
N GLU A 525 -13.67 28.09 7.01
CA GLU A 525 -13.40 27.91 8.43
C GLU A 525 -13.24 26.43 8.77
N PRO A 526 -12.39 26.07 9.77
CA PRO A 526 -12.18 24.68 10.13
C PRO A 526 -13.37 24.11 10.91
N GLY A 527 -13.92 22.98 10.45
CA GLY A 527 -14.87 22.13 11.15
C GLY A 527 -14.29 20.76 11.40
N ALA A 528 -14.47 20.19 12.58
CA ALA A 528 -13.99 18.85 12.89
C ALA A 528 -15.13 17.84 13.06
N VAL A 529 -14.91 16.61 12.65
CA VAL A 529 -15.76 15.45 12.97
C VAL A 529 -14.91 14.45 13.72
N VAL A 530 -15.35 14.00 14.89
CA VAL A 530 -14.60 13.08 15.76
C VAL A 530 -15.45 11.89 16.16
N THR A 531 -14.78 10.75 16.39
CA THR A 531 -15.35 9.59 17.07
C THR A 531 -14.61 9.34 18.37
N PHE A 532 -15.27 8.72 19.34
CA PHE A 532 -14.69 8.46 20.64
C PHE A 532 -14.30 6.98 20.83
N ARG A 533 -13.30 6.79 21.69
CA ARG A 533 -12.95 5.47 22.20
C ARG A 533 -14.12 4.90 23.01
N PRO A 534 -14.33 3.57 22.98
CA PRO A 534 -15.40 2.95 23.75
C PRO A 534 -15.37 3.34 25.23
N GLY A 535 -16.53 3.80 25.75
CA GLY A 535 -16.67 4.19 27.15
C GLY A 535 -16.11 5.55 27.52
N THR A 536 -15.65 6.34 26.55
CA THR A 536 -15.17 7.71 26.77
C THR A 536 -16.09 8.73 26.13
N SER A 537 -15.96 9.98 26.54
CA SER A 537 -16.69 11.11 25.96
C SER A 537 -15.94 12.43 26.18
N ALA A 538 -16.23 13.41 25.39
CA ALA A 538 -15.84 14.80 25.57
C ALA A 538 -16.88 15.71 24.90
N THR A 539 -16.98 16.94 25.38
CA THR A 539 -17.85 17.94 24.76
C THR A 539 -17.13 18.66 23.62
N GLU A 540 -17.89 19.26 22.71
CA GLU A 540 -17.33 20.15 21.68
C GLU A 540 -16.44 21.25 22.29
N ALA A 541 -16.87 21.84 23.41
CA ALA A 541 -16.13 22.91 24.08
C ALA A 541 -14.78 22.41 24.63
N GLU A 542 -14.72 21.23 25.20
CA GLU A 542 -13.48 20.59 25.68
C GLU A 542 -12.51 20.32 24.55
N LEU A 543 -12.98 19.74 23.44
CA LEU A 543 -12.15 19.44 22.27
C LEU A 543 -11.60 20.73 21.63
N ARG A 544 -12.43 21.75 21.48
CA ARG A 544 -11.98 23.07 20.99
C ARG A 544 -10.98 23.72 21.92
N ALA A 545 -11.20 23.66 23.23
CA ALA A 545 -10.23 24.17 24.23
C ALA A 545 -8.90 23.39 24.18
N PHE A 546 -8.97 22.07 23.96
CA PHE A 546 -7.79 21.23 23.83
C PHE A 546 -6.91 21.61 22.63
N VAL A 547 -7.54 21.90 21.48
CA VAL A 547 -6.85 22.39 20.29
C VAL A 547 -6.34 23.82 20.52
N ALA A 548 -7.15 24.70 21.11
CA ALA A 548 -6.78 26.09 21.36
C ALA A 548 -5.57 26.26 22.31
N ALA A 549 -5.36 25.30 23.20
CA ALA A 549 -4.20 25.29 24.09
C ALA A 549 -2.89 24.94 23.37
N ARG A 550 -2.93 24.44 22.13
CA ARG A 550 -1.78 23.89 21.39
C ARG A 550 -1.54 24.55 20.04
N LEU A 551 -2.59 25.11 19.42
CA LEU A 551 -2.52 25.69 18.08
C LEU A 551 -3.02 27.14 18.07
N ALA A 552 -2.63 27.89 17.04
CA ALA A 552 -3.08 29.25 16.81
C ALA A 552 -4.60 29.35 16.70
N ALA A 553 -5.19 30.43 17.16
CA ALA A 553 -6.64 30.62 17.27
C ALA A 553 -7.40 30.40 15.94
N PHE A 554 -6.80 30.76 14.80
CA PHE A 554 -7.43 30.61 13.49
C PHE A 554 -7.52 29.14 13.03
N LYS A 555 -6.72 28.22 13.62
CA LYS A 555 -6.72 26.77 13.36
C LYS A 555 -7.74 26.02 14.23
N VAL A 556 -8.28 26.64 15.27
CA VAL A 556 -9.23 25.99 16.18
C VAL A 556 -10.54 25.76 15.46
N PRO A 557 -11.07 24.52 15.43
CA PRO A 557 -12.35 24.25 14.80
C PRO A 557 -13.48 25.15 15.33
N VAL A 558 -14.21 25.80 14.43
CA VAL A 558 -15.36 26.64 14.84
C VAL A 558 -16.53 25.78 15.33
N ARG A 559 -16.58 24.52 14.88
CA ARG A 559 -17.58 23.52 15.26
C ARG A 559 -16.95 22.13 15.28
N VAL A 560 -17.32 21.30 16.26
CA VAL A 560 -16.93 19.88 16.34
C VAL A 560 -18.21 19.03 16.40
N ILE A 561 -18.35 18.13 15.42
CA ILE A 561 -19.44 17.15 15.37
C ILE A 561 -18.93 15.83 15.94
N ILE A 562 -19.65 15.29 16.93
CA ILE A 562 -19.39 13.97 17.49
C ILE A 562 -20.16 12.95 16.64
N TRP A 563 -19.41 12.07 15.96
CA TRP A 563 -19.98 11.04 15.09
C TRP A 563 -20.17 9.73 15.87
N PRO A 564 -21.33 9.09 15.79
CA PRO A 564 -21.64 7.94 16.66
C PRO A 564 -20.98 6.63 16.19
N GLU A 565 -20.54 6.56 14.95
CA GLU A 565 -19.99 5.36 14.31
C GLU A 565 -18.57 5.62 13.79
N THR A 566 -17.97 4.62 13.15
CA THR A 566 -16.69 4.81 12.44
C THR A 566 -16.85 5.84 11.33
N LEU A 567 -15.90 6.77 11.19
CA LEU A 567 -15.93 7.78 10.11
C LEU A 567 -16.00 7.09 8.74
N PRO A 568 -16.76 7.65 7.78
CA PRO A 568 -16.91 7.07 6.45
C PRO A 568 -15.55 6.98 5.75
N ARG A 569 -15.26 5.79 5.22
CA ARG A 569 -13.98 5.46 4.57
C ARG A 569 -14.19 4.84 3.21
N ASN A 570 -13.28 5.13 2.30
CA ASN A 570 -13.22 4.42 1.02
C ASN A 570 -12.61 3.02 1.20
N ALA A 571 -12.56 2.25 0.10
CA ALA A 571 -12.01 0.90 0.07
C ALA A 571 -10.54 0.80 0.57
N ASN A 572 -9.82 1.91 0.53
CA ASN A 572 -8.42 2.01 0.94
C ASN A 572 -8.28 2.46 2.41
N GLY A 573 -9.39 2.51 3.16
CA GLY A 573 -9.40 2.94 4.55
C GLY A 573 -9.22 4.45 4.76
N LYS A 574 -9.19 5.26 3.69
CA LYS A 574 -9.08 6.73 3.79
C LYS A 574 -10.44 7.34 4.11
N ILE A 575 -10.44 8.31 5.03
CA ILE A 575 -11.66 9.06 5.38
C ILE A 575 -12.18 9.83 4.16
N VAL A 576 -13.49 9.75 3.92
CA VAL A 576 -14.16 10.45 2.83
C VAL A 576 -14.62 11.84 3.32
N LYS A 577 -13.68 12.80 3.34
CA LYS A 577 -13.92 14.16 3.85
C LYS A 577 -15.07 14.88 3.14
N THR A 578 -15.33 14.58 1.88
CA THR A 578 -16.44 15.16 1.12
C THR A 578 -17.82 14.81 1.69
N GLU A 579 -17.99 13.63 2.28
CA GLU A 579 -19.22 13.26 2.97
C GLU A 579 -19.34 13.98 4.31
N LEU A 580 -18.23 14.07 5.06
CA LEU A 580 -18.21 14.76 6.34
C LEU A 580 -18.47 16.27 6.20
N ARG A 581 -17.97 16.88 5.11
CA ARG A 581 -18.22 18.30 4.83
C ARG A 581 -19.71 18.62 4.70
N LYS A 582 -20.52 17.71 4.16
CA LYS A 582 -21.98 17.88 4.01
C LYS A 582 -22.69 18.09 5.36
N LEU A 583 -22.17 17.54 6.45
CA LEU A 583 -22.72 17.70 7.80
C LEU A 583 -22.69 19.15 8.29
N PHE A 584 -21.83 19.98 7.72
CA PHE A 584 -21.68 21.39 8.10
C PHE A 584 -22.42 22.34 7.17
N ILE A 585 -22.69 21.93 5.92
CA ILE A 585 -23.20 22.83 4.87
C ILE A 585 -24.74 22.75 4.77
N GLY A 586 -25.39 21.68 5.29
CA GLY A 586 -26.81 21.39 5.05
C GLY A 586 -27.10 21.01 3.59
N GLU A 587 -28.22 20.38 3.31
CA GLU A 587 -28.58 19.93 1.96
C GLU A 587 -28.90 21.07 0.97
N GLU A 588 -28.91 22.34 1.39
CA GLU A 588 -29.35 23.50 0.58
C GLU A 588 -28.29 24.05 -0.40
N VAL A 589 -27.06 23.51 -0.46
CA VAL A 589 -25.98 24.01 -1.36
C VAL A 589 -25.68 23.05 -2.50
N ALA A 590 -26.50 22.05 -2.73
CA ALA A 590 -26.41 21.13 -3.86
C ALA A 590 -27.49 21.42 -4.92
N ALA A 591 -27.57 22.68 -5.40
CA ALA A 591 -28.36 23.05 -6.57
C ALA A 591 -27.48 23.80 -7.58
#